data_7d6c00af0e8d802b7bcda9caf5875dd9
#
_entry.id   7d6c00af0e8d802b7bcda9caf5875dd9
#
_cell.length_a   1.000
_cell.length_b   1.000
_cell.length_c   1.000
_cell.angle_alpha   90.00
_cell.angle_beta   90.00
_cell.angle_gamma   90.00
#
_symmetry.space_group_name_H-M   'P 1'
#
loop_
_entity.id
_entity.type
_entity.pdbx_description
1 polymer ?
#
loop_
_entity_poly.entity_id
_entity_poly.type
_entity_poly.pdbx_seq_one_letter_code
_entity_poly.pdbx_strand_id
1 'polypeptide(L)'
;MYDVIVLGATFAAAGIAQQHKEKCLVIERGTHAGYEFFGALNFAVAETEIYSHFKSCHTLFGTELISVEKTDDGFGCVTHGVQGFYTNYAKKVIDTRSNAEMSLSKSYNLLIDSKEEPAFSNLHWEKAKGENNYILYCPVPLTCGFAEARAAVQGIIEQFSETQRLIFSAYEFDYHIKEGYPKTQDGILYLPSKAYENPVLAVAAGLEAGEMVSK
;
A
#
# COMPACT_ATOMS: atom_id res chain seq x y z
N MET A 1 5.37 24.33 -8.77
CA MET A 1 6.07 23.06 -9.13
C MET A 1 6.61 22.46 -7.84
N TYR A 2 6.37 21.19 -7.59
CA TYR A 2 6.88 20.44 -6.43
C TYR A 2 8.32 19.98 -6.69
N ASP A 3 9.08 19.69 -5.63
CA ASP A 3 10.35 18.97 -5.80
C ASP A 3 10.09 17.50 -6.11
N VAL A 4 9.07 16.91 -5.47
CA VAL A 4 8.66 15.51 -5.68
C VAL A 4 7.15 15.33 -5.66
N ILE A 5 6.64 14.51 -6.58
CA ILE A 5 5.30 13.90 -6.48
C ILE A 5 5.48 12.44 -6.09
N VAL A 6 4.77 12.02 -5.05
CA VAL A 6 4.75 10.64 -4.56
C VAL A 6 3.41 10.00 -4.87
N LEU A 7 3.43 8.85 -5.52
CA LEU A 7 2.25 8.08 -5.84
C LEU A 7 2.00 7.02 -4.75
N GLY A 8 0.84 7.12 -4.11
CA GLY A 8 0.45 6.31 -2.95
C GLY A 8 0.80 6.96 -1.61
N ALA A 9 -0.17 7.05 -0.70
CA ALA A 9 0.02 7.52 0.68
C ALA A 9 0.46 6.34 1.58
N THR A 10 1.60 5.75 1.26
CA THR A 10 2.18 4.56 1.90
C THR A 10 3.15 4.92 3.02
N PHE A 11 3.67 3.92 3.74
CA PHE A 11 4.73 4.14 4.73
C PHE A 11 6.05 4.60 4.09
N ALA A 12 6.40 4.12 2.92
CA ALA A 12 7.54 4.67 2.17
C ALA A 12 7.31 6.13 1.78
N ALA A 13 6.10 6.49 1.34
CA ALA A 13 5.72 7.87 1.05
C ALA A 13 5.83 8.77 2.29
N ALA A 14 5.51 8.26 3.48
CA ALA A 14 5.63 8.99 4.74
C ALA A 14 7.07 9.43 5.02
N GLY A 15 8.05 8.55 4.73
CA GLY A 15 9.49 8.91 4.83
C GLY A 15 9.88 10.03 3.88
N ILE A 16 9.46 9.95 2.60
CA ILE A 16 9.72 10.98 1.59
C ILE A 16 9.09 12.33 1.99
N ALA A 17 7.83 12.30 2.46
CA ALA A 17 7.09 13.50 2.85
C ALA A 17 7.77 14.26 4.00
N GLN A 18 8.40 13.56 4.95
CA GLN A 18 9.17 14.17 6.04
C GLN A 18 10.36 15.00 5.54
N GLN A 19 11.02 14.55 4.47
CA GLN A 19 12.18 15.24 3.89
C GLN A 19 11.77 16.48 3.09
N HIS A 20 10.74 16.37 2.26
CA HIS A 20 10.39 17.42 1.29
C HIS A 20 9.31 18.38 1.78
N LYS A 21 8.54 18.00 2.82
CA LYS A 21 7.50 18.85 3.44
C LYS A 21 6.58 19.50 2.40
N GLU A 22 6.39 20.81 2.46
CA GLU A 22 5.51 21.58 1.56
C GLU A 22 5.87 21.47 0.07
N LYS A 23 7.06 21.00 -0.26
CA LYS A 23 7.50 20.74 -1.63
C LYS A 23 7.20 19.33 -2.12
N CYS A 24 6.56 18.51 -1.29
CA CYS A 24 6.06 17.18 -1.62
C CYS A 24 4.56 17.24 -1.89
N LEU A 25 4.12 16.59 -2.97
CA LEU A 25 2.73 16.28 -3.22
C LEU A 25 2.55 14.76 -3.20
N VAL A 26 1.66 14.26 -2.35
CA VAL A 26 1.26 12.85 -2.30
C VAL A 26 -0.09 12.69 -2.99
N ILE A 27 -0.19 11.75 -3.93
CA ILE A 27 -1.42 11.43 -4.66
C ILE A 27 -1.87 10.03 -4.27
N GLU A 28 -3.07 9.91 -3.69
CA GLU A 28 -3.61 8.66 -3.20
C GLU A 28 -5.03 8.44 -3.74
N ARG A 29 -5.24 7.27 -4.39
CA ARG A 29 -6.55 6.88 -4.91
C ARG A 29 -7.54 6.57 -3.79
N GLY A 30 -7.08 5.98 -2.72
CA GLY A 30 -7.87 5.67 -1.53
C GLY A 30 -8.17 6.90 -0.68
N THR A 31 -8.90 6.68 0.40
CA THR A 31 -9.28 7.72 1.36
C THR A 31 -8.40 7.73 2.60
N HIS A 32 -7.45 6.81 2.70
CA HIS A 32 -6.60 6.61 3.88
C HIS A 32 -5.15 6.35 3.47
N ALA A 33 -4.24 6.67 4.39
CA ALA A 33 -2.82 6.33 4.26
C ALA A 33 -2.51 4.97 4.92
N GLY A 34 -1.47 4.28 4.44
CA GLY A 34 -0.97 3.05 5.04
C GLY A 34 -1.79 1.78 4.75
N TYR A 35 -2.71 1.85 3.80
CA TYR A 35 -3.58 0.72 3.47
C TYR A 35 -2.84 -0.52 2.96
N GLU A 36 -1.65 -0.37 2.42
CA GLU A 36 -0.82 -1.50 1.99
C GLU A 36 -0.45 -2.44 3.15
N PHE A 37 -0.48 -1.95 4.39
CA PHE A 37 -0.31 -2.78 5.59
C PHE A 37 -1.64 -2.97 6.32
N PHE A 38 -2.32 -1.89 6.72
CA PHE A 38 -3.56 -1.98 7.51
C PHE A 38 -4.72 -2.59 6.72
N GLY A 39 -4.91 -2.15 5.49
CA GLY A 39 -5.95 -2.68 4.63
C GLY A 39 -5.76 -4.15 4.28
N ALA A 40 -4.50 -4.59 4.24
CA ALA A 40 -4.10 -5.99 4.06
C ALA A 40 -4.10 -6.81 5.38
N LEU A 41 -4.54 -6.23 6.50
CA LEU A 41 -4.57 -6.84 7.84
C LEU A 41 -3.18 -7.12 8.45
N ASN A 42 -2.15 -6.39 8.03
CA ASN A 42 -0.82 -6.46 8.63
C ASN A 42 -0.64 -5.31 9.65
N PHE A 43 -0.88 -5.58 10.92
CA PHE A 43 -1.00 -4.57 12.00
C PHE A 43 0.32 -4.31 12.75
N ALA A 44 1.41 -4.05 12.06
CA ALA A 44 2.70 -3.81 12.71
C ALA A 44 2.80 -2.45 13.43
N VAL A 45 2.05 -1.42 12.97
CA VAL A 45 2.06 -0.03 13.52
C VAL A 45 0.64 0.50 13.60
N ALA A 46 0.37 1.46 14.50
CA ALA A 46 -0.93 2.08 14.63
C ALA A 46 -1.23 3.01 13.45
N GLU A 47 -2.44 2.92 12.89
CA GLU A 47 -2.89 3.73 11.74
C GLU A 47 -2.73 5.24 11.98
N THR A 48 -2.98 5.72 13.18
CA THR A 48 -2.89 7.14 13.54
C THR A 48 -1.47 7.70 13.44
N GLU A 49 -0.45 6.87 13.51
CA GLU A 49 0.94 7.33 13.45
C GLU A 49 1.34 7.78 12.05
N ILE A 50 0.86 7.11 11.00
CA ILE A 50 1.22 7.44 9.62
C ILE A 50 0.73 8.84 9.20
N TYR A 51 -0.46 9.26 9.62
CA TYR A 51 -1.00 10.58 9.25
C TYR A 51 -0.16 11.74 9.77
N SER A 52 0.54 11.56 10.88
CA SER A 52 1.42 12.59 11.43
C SER A 52 2.53 12.99 10.48
N HIS A 53 3.00 12.06 9.65
CA HIS A 53 4.08 12.26 8.67
C HIS A 53 3.64 13.09 7.46
N PHE A 54 2.35 13.10 7.14
CA PHE A 54 1.80 13.86 6.01
C PHE A 54 1.34 15.27 6.35
N LYS A 55 1.38 15.68 7.63
CA LYS A 55 0.90 17.01 8.07
C LYS A 55 1.61 18.19 7.43
N SER A 56 2.87 18.01 7.04
CA SER A 56 3.71 19.05 6.45
C SER A 56 3.78 19.02 4.93
N CYS A 57 3.12 18.09 4.27
CA CYS A 57 3.09 17.98 2.81
C CYS A 57 1.66 18.18 2.26
N HIS A 58 1.56 18.37 0.96
CA HIS A 58 0.27 18.38 0.28
C HIS A 58 -0.15 16.94 -0.01
N THR A 59 -1.39 16.58 0.31
CA THR A 59 -1.92 15.23 0.08
C THR A 59 -3.28 15.30 -0.61
N LEU A 60 -3.43 14.60 -1.72
CA LEU A 60 -4.67 14.46 -2.48
C LEU A 60 -5.19 13.04 -2.30
N PHE A 61 -6.09 12.84 -1.36
CA PHE A 61 -6.86 11.60 -1.20
C PHE A 61 -8.04 11.53 -2.17
N GLY A 62 -8.52 10.32 -2.47
CA GLY A 62 -9.61 10.10 -3.43
C GLY A 62 -9.28 10.59 -4.83
N THR A 63 -8.00 10.58 -5.20
CA THR A 63 -7.49 11.15 -6.43
C THR A 63 -6.74 10.10 -7.23
N GLU A 64 -7.25 9.78 -8.42
CA GLU A 64 -6.67 8.80 -9.32
C GLU A 64 -5.60 9.44 -10.22
N LEU A 65 -4.45 8.79 -10.34
CA LEU A 65 -3.45 9.13 -11.34
C LEU A 65 -3.89 8.59 -12.70
N ILE A 66 -3.97 9.45 -13.69
CA ILE A 66 -4.34 9.11 -15.08
C ILE A 66 -3.09 8.87 -15.93
N SER A 67 -2.12 9.80 -15.88
CA SER A 67 -0.86 9.65 -16.62
C SER A 67 0.28 10.38 -15.91
N VAL A 68 1.51 9.95 -16.23
CA VAL A 68 2.74 10.67 -15.92
C VAL A 68 3.46 10.93 -17.24
N GLU A 69 3.77 12.20 -17.51
CA GLU A 69 4.41 12.64 -18.75
C GLU A 69 5.70 13.37 -18.41
N LYS A 70 6.76 13.09 -19.17
CA LYS A 70 8.01 13.86 -19.08
C LYS A 70 7.80 15.24 -19.65
N THR A 71 8.39 16.25 -19.00
CA THR A 71 8.47 17.63 -19.46
C THR A 71 9.91 18.07 -19.50
N ASP A 72 10.21 19.25 -20.04
CA ASP A 72 11.58 19.79 -20.09
C ASP A 72 12.20 19.95 -18.70
N ASP A 73 11.37 20.28 -17.69
CA ASP A 73 11.81 20.57 -16.32
C ASP A 73 11.48 19.44 -15.30
N GLY A 74 11.00 18.27 -15.77
CA GLY A 74 10.64 17.17 -14.88
C GLY A 74 9.46 16.33 -15.36
N PHE A 75 8.36 16.34 -14.62
CA PHE A 75 7.17 15.50 -14.88
C PHE A 75 5.89 16.28 -14.68
N GLY A 76 4.89 16.00 -15.53
CA GLY A 76 3.50 16.38 -15.36
C GLY A 76 2.68 15.14 -14.98
N CYS A 77 2.01 15.19 -13.84
CA CYS A 77 1.10 14.14 -13.38
C CYS A 77 -0.35 14.59 -13.60
N VAL A 78 -1.05 13.96 -14.54
CA VAL A 78 -2.48 14.19 -14.76
C VAL A 78 -3.26 13.35 -13.77
N THR A 79 -4.14 13.98 -13.03
CA THR A 79 -4.96 13.36 -11.99
C THR A 79 -6.43 13.67 -12.17
N HIS A 80 -7.30 12.78 -11.68
CA HIS A 80 -8.74 12.95 -11.61
C HIS A 80 -9.22 12.77 -10.18
N GLY A 81 -9.88 13.77 -9.65
CA GLY A 81 -10.50 13.76 -8.32
C GLY A 81 -11.91 14.32 -8.35
N VAL A 82 -12.51 14.55 -7.18
CA VAL A 82 -13.87 15.09 -7.04
C VAL A 82 -14.09 16.44 -7.74
N GLN A 83 -13.03 17.20 -7.97
CA GLN A 83 -13.07 18.50 -8.64
C GLN A 83 -12.75 18.44 -10.13
N GLY A 84 -12.57 17.22 -10.71
CA GLY A 84 -12.25 17.01 -12.12
C GLY A 84 -10.76 16.69 -12.37
N PHE A 85 -10.28 17.06 -13.57
CA PHE A 85 -8.91 16.78 -14.01
C PHE A 85 -7.97 17.94 -13.65
N TYR A 86 -6.78 17.58 -13.14
CA TYR A 86 -5.70 18.51 -12.86
C TYR A 86 -4.37 17.96 -13.33
N THR A 87 -3.43 18.86 -13.68
CA THR A 87 -2.03 18.50 -13.90
C THR A 87 -1.17 19.14 -12.84
N ASN A 88 -0.46 18.31 -12.10
CA ASN A 88 0.52 18.75 -11.12
C ASN A 88 1.93 18.50 -11.64
N TYR A 89 2.85 19.44 -11.43
CA TYR A 89 4.21 19.39 -11.95
C TYR A 89 5.22 19.21 -10.82
N ALA A 90 6.22 18.32 -11.05
CA ALA A 90 7.33 18.10 -10.14
C ALA A 90 8.63 17.80 -10.89
N LYS A 91 9.75 18.02 -10.22
CA LYS A 91 11.08 17.65 -10.75
C LYS A 91 11.26 16.12 -10.79
N LYS A 92 10.70 15.41 -9.84
CA LYS A 92 10.81 13.96 -9.67
C LYS A 92 9.46 13.31 -9.36
N VAL A 93 9.33 12.05 -9.75
CA VAL A 93 8.19 11.20 -9.37
C VAL A 93 8.72 9.93 -8.70
N ILE A 94 8.11 9.57 -7.56
CA ILE A 94 8.38 8.33 -6.84
C ILE A 94 7.07 7.56 -6.72
N ASP A 95 7.04 6.32 -7.18
CA ASP A 95 5.88 5.43 -7.03
C ASP A 95 6.13 4.44 -5.88
N THR A 96 5.38 4.61 -4.81
CA THR A 96 5.49 3.78 -3.60
C THR A 96 4.39 2.71 -3.49
N ARG A 97 3.50 2.65 -4.49
CA ARG A 97 2.39 1.69 -4.55
C ARG A 97 2.90 0.29 -4.89
N SER A 98 2.16 -0.71 -4.43
CA SER A 98 2.35 -2.10 -4.82
C SER A 98 1.30 -2.52 -5.84
N ASN A 99 1.67 -3.32 -6.82
CA ASN A 99 0.76 -3.84 -7.83
C ASN A 99 1.16 -5.24 -8.32
N ALA A 100 0.32 -5.84 -9.15
CA ALA A 100 0.52 -7.19 -9.66
C ALA A 100 1.81 -7.35 -10.50
N GLU A 101 2.21 -6.33 -11.26
CA GLU A 101 3.41 -6.38 -12.11
C GLU A 101 4.70 -6.45 -11.29
N MET A 102 4.71 -5.79 -10.13
CA MET A 102 5.82 -5.76 -9.19
C MET A 102 5.88 -7.01 -8.30
N SER A 103 4.86 -7.88 -8.31
CA SER A 103 4.65 -8.90 -7.29
C SER A 103 4.90 -10.32 -7.80
N LEU A 104 5.38 -11.19 -6.91
CA LEU A 104 5.48 -12.65 -7.11
C LEU A 104 4.12 -13.32 -6.83
N SER A 105 3.44 -12.84 -5.78
CA SER A 105 2.15 -13.36 -5.34
C SER A 105 1.35 -12.26 -4.65
N LYS A 106 0.07 -12.51 -4.44
CA LYS A 106 -0.79 -11.70 -3.58
C LYS A 106 -1.78 -12.57 -2.83
N SER A 107 -2.25 -12.08 -1.69
CA SER A 107 -3.31 -12.70 -0.91
C SER A 107 -4.42 -11.69 -0.58
N TYR A 108 -5.61 -12.23 -0.29
CA TYR A 108 -6.73 -11.49 0.25
C TYR A 108 -7.03 -12.03 1.65
N ASN A 109 -6.64 -11.28 2.68
CA ASN A 109 -6.54 -11.81 4.03
C ASN A 109 -7.86 -11.70 4.81
N LEU A 110 -8.06 -12.62 5.76
CA LEU A 110 -9.22 -12.66 6.65
C LEU A 110 -8.74 -12.60 8.10
N LEU A 111 -9.37 -11.74 8.91
CA LEU A 111 -9.25 -11.78 10.36
C LEU A 111 -10.39 -12.62 10.91
N ILE A 112 -10.06 -13.64 11.65
CA ILE A 112 -11.02 -14.56 12.26
C ILE A 112 -10.86 -14.63 13.77
N ASP A 113 -11.96 -14.94 14.46
CA ASP A 113 -11.98 -15.42 15.84
C ASP A 113 -12.11 -16.94 15.81
N SER A 114 -11.21 -17.64 16.49
CA SER A 114 -11.18 -19.10 16.56
C SER A 114 -10.69 -19.54 17.93
N LYS A 115 -11.49 -20.37 18.62
CA LYS A 115 -11.10 -20.92 19.94
C LYS A 115 -9.89 -21.85 19.87
N GLU A 116 -9.64 -22.42 18.70
CA GLU A 116 -8.54 -23.33 18.41
C GLU A 116 -7.72 -22.78 17.24
N GLU A 117 -6.50 -23.24 17.09
CA GLU A 117 -5.68 -22.90 15.92
C GLU A 117 -6.39 -23.32 14.62
N PRO A 118 -6.42 -22.43 13.60
CA PRO A 118 -7.09 -22.75 12.35
C PRO A 118 -6.50 -23.99 11.67
N ALA A 119 -7.34 -24.99 11.38
CA ALA A 119 -6.93 -26.26 10.78
C ALA A 119 -7.00 -26.25 9.24
N PHE A 120 -6.59 -25.15 8.59
CA PHE A 120 -6.56 -25.04 7.12
C PHE A 120 -5.21 -25.50 6.59
N SER A 121 -5.15 -26.73 6.08
CA SER A 121 -3.89 -27.36 5.59
C SER A 121 -3.23 -26.61 4.43
N ASN A 122 -3.98 -25.81 3.68
CA ASN A 122 -3.53 -25.14 2.47
C ASN A 122 -3.39 -23.63 2.62
N LEU A 123 -3.63 -23.08 3.81
CA LEU A 123 -3.53 -21.66 4.09
C LEU A 123 -2.46 -21.39 5.14
N HIS A 124 -1.67 -20.36 4.89
CA HIS A 124 -0.85 -19.79 5.95
C HIS A 124 -1.73 -18.97 6.89
N TRP A 125 -1.45 -19.04 8.18
CA TRP A 125 -2.12 -18.24 9.19
C TRP A 125 -1.14 -17.80 10.28
N GLU A 126 -1.45 -16.68 10.92
CA GLU A 126 -0.67 -16.11 12.02
C GLU A 126 -1.59 -15.69 13.15
N LYS A 127 -1.08 -15.76 14.38
CA LYS A 127 -1.76 -15.23 15.56
C LYS A 127 -1.82 -13.72 15.49
N ALA A 128 -3.02 -13.17 15.52
CA ALA A 128 -3.25 -11.74 15.57
C ALA A 128 -3.33 -11.22 17.02
N LYS A 129 -3.45 -9.91 17.17
CA LYS A 129 -3.68 -9.27 18.46
C LYS A 129 -5.05 -9.67 19.00
N GLY A 130 -5.11 -10.18 20.23
CA GLY A 130 -6.33 -10.73 20.85
C GLY A 130 -6.20 -12.21 21.16
N GLU A 131 -7.03 -12.69 22.11
CA GLU A 131 -6.87 -14.04 22.66
C GLU A 131 -7.13 -15.13 21.61
N ASN A 132 -8.15 -14.94 20.77
CA ASN A 132 -8.61 -15.94 19.80
C ASN A 132 -8.51 -15.46 18.34
N ASN A 133 -7.76 -14.39 18.06
CA ASN A 133 -7.71 -13.79 16.73
C ASN A 133 -6.58 -14.36 15.90
N TYR A 134 -6.89 -14.69 14.64
CA TYR A 134 -5.91 -15.16 13.65
C TYR A 134 -6.11 -14.44 12.32
N ILE A 135 -5.03 -14.23 11.59
CA ILE A 135 -5.05 -13.77 10.21
C ILE A 135 -4.84 -14.99 9.32
N LEU A 136 -5.76 -15.22 8.40
CA LEU A 136 -5.62 -16.20 7.33
C LEU A 136 -5.16 -15.49 6.07
N TYR A 137 -4.05 -15.95 5.50
CA TYR A 137 -3.54 -15.47 4.23
C TYR A 137 -4.12 -16.34 3.11
N CYS A 138 -5.07 -15.78 2.34
CA CYS A 138 -5.75 -16.51 1.28
C CYS A 138 -5.13 -16.14 -0.08
N PRO A 139 -4.29 -17.01 -0.67
CA PRO A 139 -3.66 -16.73 -1.95
C PRO A 139 -4.72 -16.56 -3.05
N VAL A 140 -4.52 -15.54 -3.91
CA VAL A 140 -5.36 -15.30 -5.07
C VAL A 140 -4.49 -15.03 -6.31
N PRO A 141 -4.98 -15.30 -7.53
CA PRO A 141 -4.24 -15.00 -8.77
C PRO A 141 -3.86 -13.52 -8.84
N LEU A 142 -2.68 -13.19 -9.35
CA LEU A 142 -2.21 -11.79 -9.48
C LEU A 142 -3.19 -10.93 -10.31
N THR A 143 -3.89 -11.51 -11.28
CA THR A 143 -4.88 -10.84 -12.14
C THR A 143 -6.25 -10.68 -11.49
N CYS A 144 -6.49 -11.36 -10.36
CA CYS A 144 -7.77 -11.38 -9.66
C CYS A 144 -8.12 -9.98 -9.12
N GLY A 145 -9.33 -9.52 -9.39
CA GLY A 145 -9.90 -8.30 -8.79
C GLY A 145 -10.55 -8.55 -7.42
N PHE A 146 -11.00 -7.49 -6.75
CA PHE A 146 -11.61 -7.60 -5.42
C PHE A 146 -12.89 -8.45 -5.41
N ALA A 147 -13.74 -8.34 -6.44
CA ALA A 147 -14.97 -9.12 -6.51
C ALA A 147 -14.68 -10.63 -6.61
N GLU A 148 -13.70 -11.01 -7.43
CA GLU A 148 -13.26 -12.40 -7.61
C GLU A 148 -12.57 -12.92 -6.33
N ALA A 149 -11.74 -12.12 -5.68
CA ALA A 149 -11.10 -12.47 -4.44
C ALA A 149 -12.12 -12.73 -3.32
N ARG A 150 -13.11 -11.85 -3.19
CA ARG A 150 -14.20 -12.03 -2.21
C ARG A 150 -15.00 -13.31 -2.48
N ALA A 151 -15.30 -13.61 -3.74
CA ALA A 151 -15.97 -14.86 -4.10
C ALA A 151 -15.11 -16.10 -3.77
N ALA A 152 -13.80 -16.03 -4.00
CA ALA A 152 -12.89 -17.13 -3.69
C ALA A 152 -12.79 -17.40 -2.18
N VAL A 153 -12.68 -16.34 -1.34
CA VAL A 153 -12.61 -16.51 0.11
C VAL A 153 -13.95 -16.89 0.75
N GLN A 154 -15.08 -16.65 0.08
CA GLN A 154 -16.37 -17.12 0.54
C GLN A 154 -16.40 -18.65 0.68
N GLY A 155 -15.80 -19.37 -0.26
CA GLY A 155 -15.66 -20.83 -0.16
C GLY A 155 -14.76 -21.30 1.00
N ILE A 156 -13.84 -20.44 1.48
CA ILE A 156 -13.05 -20.70 2.70
C ILE A 156 -13.91 -20.47 3.95
N ILE A 157 -14.68 -19.38 3.97
CA ILE A 157 -15.58 -19.03 5.09
C ILE A 157 -16.62 -20.11 5.30
N GLU A 158 -17.15 -20.71 4.24
CA GLU A 158 -18.14 -21.81 4.29
C GLU A 158 -17.56 -23.10 4.89
N GLN A 159 -16.25 -23.23 5.01
CA GLN A 159 -15.56 -24.35 5.65
C GLN A 159 -15.27 -24.10 7.14
N PHE A 160 -15.63 -22.94 7.68
CA PHE A 160 -15.42 -22.62 9.08
C PHE A 160 -16.21 -23.59 9.98
N SER A 161 -15.56 -24.05 11.06
CA SER A 161 -16.22 -24.83 12.10
C SER A 161 -17.15 -23.92 12.95
N GLU A 162 -17.97 -24.52 13.78
CA GLU A 162 -18.85 -23.79 14.72
C GLU A 162 -18.08 -22.90 15.72
N THR A 163 -16.78 -23.17 15.91
CA THR A 163 -15.91 -22.41 16.81
C THR A 163 -15.17 -21.26 16.10
N GLN A 164 -15.37 -21.11 14.79
CA GLN A 164 -14.71 -20.12 13.95
C GLN A 164 -15.71 -19.12 13.38
N ARG A 165 -15.36 -17.86 13.37
CA ARG A 165 -16.15 -16.81 12.74
C ARG A 165 -15.27 -15.75 12.09
N LEU A 166 -15.73 -15.23 10.97
CA LEU A 166 -15.14 -14.06 10.34
C LEU A 166 -15.38 -12.83 11.22
N ILE A 167 -14.31 -12.11 11.57
CA ILE A 167 -14.39 -10.77 12.15
C ILE A 167 -14.38 -9.74 11.02
N PHE A 168 -13.44 -9.90 10.08
CA PHE A 168 -13.14 -8.90 9.09
C PHE A 168 -12.46 -9.50 7.85
N SER A 169 -12.71 -8.94 6.68
CA SER A 169 -11.94 -9.22 5.46
C SER A 169 -11.14 -8.01 5.05
N ALA A 170 -9.97 -8.24 4.47
CA ALA A 170 -9.08 -7.18 4.02
C ALA A 170 -9.77 -6.19 3.05
N TYR A 171 -9.35 -4.93 3.09
CA TYR A 171 -9.75 -3.90 2.13
C TYR A 171 -8.73 -3.74 1.02
N GLU A 172 -7.51 -4.24 1.21
CA GLU A 172 -6.44 -4.18 0.25
C GLU A 172 -5.80 -5.56 0.08
N PHE A 173 -5.18 -5.80 -1.07
CA PHE A 173 -4.39 -7.00 -1.27
C PHE A 173 -3.06 -6.91 -0.56
N ASP A 174 -2.61 -8.03 0.01
CA ASP A 174 -1.27 -8.19 0.51
C ASP A 174 -0.36 -8.71 -0.62
N TYR A 175 0.55 -7.86 -1.06
CA TYR A 175 1.46 -8.14 -2.16
C TYR A 175 2.84 -8.58 -1.67
N HIS A 176 3.33 -9.68 -2.21
CA HIS A 176 4.71 -10.12 -2.05
C HIS A 176 5.55 -9.62 -3.23
N ILE A 177 6.35 -8.60 -3.00
CA ILE A 177 7.09 -7.89 -4.06
C ILE A 177 8.30 -8.70 -4.53
N LYS A 178 8.56 -8.68 -5.85
CA LYS A 178 9.77 -9.26 -6.47
C LYS A 178 11.03 -8.59 -5.92
N GLU A 179 12.14 -9.30 -5.93
CA GLU A 179 13.45 -8.70 -5.69
C GLU A 179 13.80 -7.62 -6.73
N GLY A 180 14.76 -6.76 -6.39
CA GLY A 180 15.29 -5.74 -7.29
C GLY A 180 14.61 -4.38 -7.17
N TYR A 181 13.84 -4.14 -6.10
CA TYR A 181 13.37 -2.81 -5.72
C TYR A 181 14.19 -2.25 -4.55
N PRO A 182 14.42 -0.91 -4.48
CA PRO A 182 13.93 0.11 -5.42
C PRO A 182 14.60 0.04 -6.80
N LYS A 183 13.89 0.51 -7.85
CA LYS A 183 14.44 0.62 -9.20
C LYS A 183 13.96 1.90 -9.88
N THR A 184 14.80 2.47 -10.77
CA THR A 184 14.39 3.60 -11.63
C THR A 184 14.08 3.08 -13.04
N GLN A 185 12.93 3.47 -13.57
CA GLN A 185 12.52 3.20 -14.93
C GLN A 185 11.85 4.43 -15.50
N ASP A 186 12.24 4.87 -16.72
CA ASP A 186 11.75 6.07 -17.40
C ASP A 186 11.88 7.37 -16.58
N GLY A 187 12.82 7.40 -15.63
CA GLY A 187 13.06 8.51 -14.71
C GLY A 187 12.16 8.53 -13.47
N ILE A 188 11.24 7.58 -13.33
CA ILE A 188 10.40 7.36 -12.16
C ILE A 188 11.12 6.38 -11.24
N LEU A 189 11.24 6.72 -9.95
CA LEU A 189 11.73 5.80 -8.93
C LEU A 189 10.57 4.97 -8.40
N TYR A 190 10.62 3.65 -8.57
CA TYR A 190 9.69 2.70 -8.01
C TYR A 190 10.23 2.20 -6.67
N LEU A 191 9.52 2.52 -5.61
CA LEU A 191 9.85 2.22 -4.20
C LEU A 191 8.63 1.59 -3.49
N PRO A 192 8.15 0.41 -3.94
CA PRO A 192 6.94 -0.17 -3.36
C PRO A 192 7.12 -0.43 -1.87
N SER A 193 6.23 0.13 -1.05
CA SER A 193 6.31 0.06 0.42
C SER A 193 6.32 -1.40 0.93
N LYS A 194 5.60 -2.30 0.25
CA LYS A 194 5.55 -3.74 0.56
C LYS A 194 6.80 -4.53 0.16
N ALA A 195 7.82 -3.90 -0.45
CA ALA A 195 9.14 -4.51 -0.62
C ALA A 195 9.91 -4.62 0.72
N TYR A 196 9.41 -3.98 1.77
CA TYR A 196 10.00 -3.97 3.10
C TYR A 196 9.17 -4.81 4.05
N GLU A 197 9.86 -5.52 4.95
CA GLU A 197 9.27 -6.49 5.86
C GLU A 197 8.20 -5.86 6.79
N ASN A 198 8.39 -4.60 7.15
CA ASN A 198 7.48 -3.90 8.05
C ASN A 198 7.42 -2.39 7.75
N PRO A 199 6.40 -1.69 8.29
CA PRO A 199 6.21 -0.25 8.10
C PRO A 199 7.41 0.62 8.49
N VAL A 200 8.17 0.26 9.52
CA VAL A 200 9.32 1.05 9.99
C VAL A 200 10.45 1.04 8.96
N LEU A 201 10.74 -0.12 8.38
CA LEU A 201 11.72 -0.25 7.31
C LEU A 201 11.27 0.46 6.03
N ALA A 202 9.97 0.44 5.74
CA ALA A 202 9.42 1.18 4.61
C ALA A 202 9.60 2.71 4.79
N VAL A 203 9.33 3.25 5.98
CA VAL A 203 9.58 4.67 6.29
C VAL A 203 11.06 5.01 6.15
N ALA A 204 11.96 4.18 6.68
CA ALA A 204 13.40 4.39 6.58
C ALA A 204 13.87 4.44 5.12
N ALA A 205 13.41 3.51 4.28
CA ALA A 205 13.71 3.52 2.85
C ALA A 205 13.16 4.78 2.14
N GLY A 206 12.00 5.25 2.56
CA GLY A 206 11.42 6.51 2.07
C GLY A 206 12.25 7.73 2.45
N LEU A 207 12.80 7.78 3.66
CA LEU A 207 13.73 8.84 4.09
C LEU A 207 15.00 8.85 3.23
N GLU A 208 15.62 7.70 3.02
CA GLU A 208 16.81 7.57 2.16
C GLU A 208 16.53 8.00 0.72
N ALA A 209 15.40 7.57 0.15
CA ALA A 209 14.98 7.98 -1.19
C ALA A 209 14.73 9.48 -1.28
N GLY A 210 14.13 10.10 -0.27
CA GLY A 210 13.94 11.55 -0.19
C GLY A 210 15.25 12.33 -0.19
N GLU A 211 16.27 11.86 0.52
CA GLU A 211 17.60 12.47 0.52
C GLU A 211 18.28 12.41 -0.86
N MET A 212 18.13 11.29 -1.58
CA MET A 212 18.69 11.15 -2.94
C MET A 212 18.05 12.11 -3.95
N VAL A 213 16.78 12.42 -3.78
CA VAL A 213 16.03 13.32 -4.67
C VAL A 213 16.38 14.80 -4.41
N SER A 214 16.85 15.12 -3.22
CA SER A 214 17.24 16.49 -2.82
C SER A 214 18.58 16.94 -3.39
N LYS A 215 19.37 16.03 -3.94
CA LYS A 215 20.68 16.27 -4.60
C LYS A 215 20.53 16.45 -6.09
#